data_a720a3196d908d297cc7d33e4991d205
#
_entry.id   a720a3196d908d297cc7d33e4991d205
#
_cell.length_a   1.000
_cell.length_b   1.000
_cell.length_c   1.000
_cell.angle_alpha   90.00
_cell.angle_beta   90.00
_cell.angle_gamma   90.00
#
_symmetry.space_group_name_H-M   'P 1'
#
loop_
_entity.id
_entity.type
_entity.pdbx_description
1 polymer ?
#
loop_
_entity_poly.entity_id
_entity_poly.type
_entity_poly.pdbx_seq_one_letter_code
_entity_poly.pdbx_strand_id
1 'polypeptide(L)'
;MLYYIFRWLGEYGISGSHLWGYISFRAILAMILALIISAWFGERFIKYLKSKQITETQRDASIDPFGVNKIGVPSMGGIIIIVSLLIPVILLGRLRNIYLILMIVTTVWLGFLGGMDDFIKIFRHNKEGLKGKYKIVGQLSIGLIVGLTLWASPDVKANLNNEVSNKDKTAMVIQHNQTAEKTLKTTIPFVKNHNLDYSEVVGFMGKYKTAAGWILFVIMTIFVVTAVSNGANLNDGMDGMCAGNSAVIGVVLGILAYVSSHYRYAAYLNIMFIPGSEELVIFFMAFIGALIGFLWYNAYPAQVFMGDTGSLTIGGIIAVGAIIIHKELLLPILCGIFFVESLRSEERRVGKECR
;
A
#
# COMPACT_ATOMS: atom_id res chain seq x y z
N MET A 1 -1.60 9.28 18.15
CA MET A 1 -1.52 10.21 19.30
C MET A 1 -2.74 10.13 20.21
N LEU A 2 -3.94 10.35 19.71
CA LEU A 2 -5.18 10.27 20.49
C LEU A 2 -5.34 8.94 21.25
N TYR A 3 -4.96 7.82 20.62
CA TYR A 3 -4.97 6.51 21.26
C TYR A 3 -4.24 6.51 22.62
N TYR A 4 -3.05 7.11 22.71
CA TYR A 4 -2.28 7.15 23.95
C TYR A 4 -2.90 8.09 24.99
N ILE A 5 -3.44 9.23 24.53
CA ILE A 5 -4.12 10.20 25.41
C ILE A 5 -5.36 9.56 26.04
N PHE A 6 -6.21 8.91 25.22
CA PHE A 6 -7.44 8.30 25.74
C PHE A 6 -7.16 7.04 26.57
N ARG A 7 -6.10 6.31 26.29
CA ARG A 7 -5.65 5.22 27.16
C ARG A 7 -5.24 5.74 28.53
N TRP A 8 -4.46 6.82 28.59
CA TRP A 8 -4.09 7.48 29.85
C TRP A 8 -5.32 8.02 30.58
N LEU A 9 -6.25 8.67 29.89
CA LEU A 9 -7.53 9.12 30.46
C LEU A 9 -8.39 7.96 30.99
N GLY A 10 -8.28 6.77 30.40
CA GLY A 10 -8.96 5.55 30.87
C GLY A 10 -8.47 5.09 32.23
N GLU A 11 -7.20 5.31 32.56
CA GLU A 11 -6.64 5.01 33.88
C GLU A 11 -7.27 5.89 35.00
N TYR A 12 -7.82 7.04 34.62
CA TYR A 12 -8.56 7.94 35.54
C TYR A 12 -10.08 7.69 35.54
N GLY A 13 -10.56 6.60 34.94
CA GLY A 13 -11.97 6.20 34.99
C GLY A 13 -12.92 7.05 34.13
N ILE A 14 -12.41 7.78 33.12
CA ILE A 14 -13.25 8.61 32.26
C ILE A 14 -14.10 7.71 31.37
N SER A 15 -15.42 7.86 31.44
CA SER A 15 -16.38 7.12 30.63
C SER A 15 -16.14 7.37 29.13
N GLY A 16 -16.16 6.29 28.33
CA GLY A 16 -15.96 6.38 26.88
C GLY A 16 -14.50 6.23 26.41
N SER A 17 -13.50 6.31 27.30
CA SER A 17 -12.08 6.09 26.94
C SER A 17 -11.82 4.69 26.38
N HIS A 18 -12.60 3.68 26.78
CA HIS A 18 -12.49 2.31 26.31
C HIS A 18 -12.80 2.16 24.81
N LEU A 19 -13.60 3.05 24.21
CA LEU A 19 -13.91 3.02 22.76
C LEU A 19 -12.66 3.13 21.91
N TRP A 20 -11.66 3.88 22.35
CA TRP A 20 -10.39 4.06 21.64
C TRP A 20 -9.49 2.80 21.63
N GLY A 21 -9.82 1.82 22.47
CA GLY A 21 -9.20 0.49 22.44
C GLY A 21 -9.68 -0.37 21.27
N TYR A 22 -10.89 -0.16 20.78
CA TYR A 22 -11.47 -0.96 19.69
C TYR A 22 -10.91 -0.55 18.33
N ILE A 23 -10.39 -1.53 17.60
CA ILE A 23 -9.81 -1.36 16.26
C ILE A 23 -10.88 -0.84 15.30
N SER A 24 -12.08 -1.44 15.32
CA SER A 24 -13.19 -1.08 14.43
C SER A 24 -13.58 0.39 14.56
N PHE A 25 -13.65 0.92 15.80
CA PHE A 25 -13.96 2.32 16.05
C PHE A 25 -12.89 3.24 15.45
N ARG A 26 -11.60 2.96 15.73
CA ARG A 26 -10.48 3.76 15.20
C ARG A 26 -10.38 3.68 13.67
N ALA A 27 -10.65 2.51 13.10
CA ALA A 27 -10.59 2.29 11.65
C ALA A 27 -11.68 3.08 10.90
N ILE A 28 -12.94 3.02 11.38
CA ILE A 28 -14.04 3.79 10.79
C ILE A 28 -13.79 5.30 10.96
N LEU A 29 -13.35 5.73 12.14
CA LEU A 29 -13.02 7.13 12.39
C LEU A 29 -11.87 7.61 11.50
N ALA A 30 -10.85 6.77 11.26
CA ALA A 30 -9.74 7.07 10.36
C ALA A 30 -10.21 7.27 8.91
N MET A 31 -11.12 6.43 8.43
CA MET A 31 -11.70 6.55 7.10
C MET A 31 -12.49 7.85 6.95
N ILE A 32 -13.37 8.15 7.91
CA ILE A 32 -14.20 9.37 7.88
C ILE A 32 -13.32 10.62 7.94
N LEU A 33 -12.33 10.66 8.84
CA LEU A 33 -11.41 11.78 8.94
C LEU A 33 -10.59 11.97 7.66
N ALA A 34 -10.08 10.87 7.08
CA ALA A 34 -9.33 10.92 5.82
C ALA A 34 -10.18 11.49 4.68
N LEU A 35 -11.43 11.05 4.56
CA LEU A 35 -12.38 11.53 3.57
C LEU A 35 -12.67 13.03 3.75
N ILE A 36 -12.97 13.47 4.97
CA ILE A 36 -13.25 14.88 5.28
C ILE A 36 -12.03 15.75 4.99
N ILE A 37 -10.82 15.30 5.42
CA ILE A 37 -9.58 16.05 5.15
C ILE A 37 -9.31 16.12 3.65
N SER A 38 -9.48 15.02 2.91
CA SER A 38 -9.30 14.99 1.46
C SER A 38 -10.24 15.96 0.75
N ALA A 39 -11.52 15.96 1.12
CA ALA A 39 -12.51 16.87 0.56
C ALA A 39 -12.20 18.34 0.90
N TRP A 40 -11.92 18.65 2.16
CA TRP A 40 -11.70 20.02 2.62
C TRP A 40 -10.35 20.60 2.19
N PHE A 41 -9.27 19.83 2.34
CA PHE A 41 -7.92 20.22 1.95
C PHE A 41 -7.78 20.24 0.42
N GLY A 42 -8.40 19.26 -0.26
CA GLY A 42 -8.33 19.13 -1.71
C GLY A 42 -8.80 20.38 -2.45
N GLU A 43 -9.97 20.92 -2.08
CA GLU A 43 -10.49 22.15 -2.71
C GLU A 43 -9.52 23.33 -2.56
N ARG A 44 -8.98 23.53 -1.35
CA ARG A 44 -8.03 24.62 -1.07
C ARG A 44 -6.73 24.45 -1.82
N PHE A 45 -6.21 23.22 -1.82
CA PHE A 45 -4.96 22.90 -2.49
C PHE A 45 -5.05 23.05 -4.01
N ILE A 46 -6.17 22.62 -4.61
CA ILE A 46 -6.42 22.81 -6.06
C ILE A 46 -6.49 24.30 -6.40
N LYS A 47 -7.18 25.11 -5.62
CA LYS A 47 -7.22 26.57 -5.80
C LYS A 47 -5.82 27.19 -5.70
N TYR A 48 -5.01 26.74 -4.75
CA TYR A 48 -3.62 27.18 -4.60
C TYR A 48 -2.77 26.81 -5.83
N LEU A 49 -2.85 25.54 -6.30
CA LEU A 49 -2.12 25.11 -7.49
C LEU A 49 -2.51 25.91 -8.74
N LYS A 50 -3.81 26.16 -8.93
CA LYS A 50 -4.31 26.99 -10.04
C LYS A 50 -3.81 28.43 -9.96
N SER A 51 -3.76 29.03 -8.77
CA SER A 51 -3.26 30.39 -8.57
C SER A 51 -1.76 30.53 -8.90
N LYS A 52 -1.00 29.47 -8.75
CA LYS A 52 0.43 29.41 -9.08
C LYS A 52 0.71 28.98 -10.52
N GLN A 53 -0.34 28.74 -11.33
CA GLN A 53 -0.23 28.23 -12.70
C GLN A 53 0.60 26.93 -12.81
N ILE A 54 0.53 26.09 -11.78
CA ILE A 54 1.19 24.79 -11.70
C ILE A 54 0.34 23.79 -12.51
N THR A 55 0.45 23.88 -13.84
CA THR A 55 -0.30 23.05 -14.77
C THR A 55 0.64 22.20 -15.60
N GLU A 56 0.20 21.02 -15.98
CA GLU A 56 0.99 20.13 -16.84
C GLU A 56 1.09 20.73 -18.25
N THR A 57 2.30 20.73 -18.83
CA THR A 57 2.53 21.14 -20.21
C THR A 57 1.89 20.11 -21.15
N GLN A 58 1.14 20.61 -22.15
CA GLN A 58 0.43 19.81 -23.16
C GLN A 58 1.24 18.61 -23.65
N ARG A 59 0.62 17.42 -23.60
CA ARG A 59 1.00 16.31 -24.47
C ARG A 59 0.54 16.67 -25.88
N ASP A 60 1.36 16.36 -26.90
CA ASP A 60 1.06 16.68 -28.28
C ASP A 60 -0.36 16.23 -28.67
N ALA A 61 -1.12 17.11 -29.32
CA ALA A 61 -2.51 16.89 -29.73
C ALA A 61 -2.70 15.64 -30.65
N SER A 62 -1.61 15.08 -31.17
CA SER A 62 -1.61 13.84 -31.95
C SER A 62 -1.87 12.56 -31.11
N ILE A 63 -1.84 12.65 -29.79
CA ILE A 63 -1.95 11.50 -28.88
C ILE A 63 -3.34 11.39 -28.25
N ASP A 64 -4.11 12.49 -28.23
CA ASP A 64 -5.48 12.50 -27.70
C ASP A 64 -6.49 12.89 -28.79
N PRO A 65 -7.07 11.90 -29.54
CA PRO A 65 -7.99 12.14 -30.64
C PRO A 65 -9.36 12.71 -30.17
N PHE A 66 -9.67 12.63 -28.89
CA PHE A 66 -10.96 13.07 -28.36
C PHE A 66 -10.94 14.45 -27.70
N GLY A 67 -9.83 15.20 -27.83
CA GLY A 67 -9.76 16.66 -27.68
C GLY A 67 -10.44 17.28 -26.46
N VAL A 68 -10.59 16.55 -25.36
CA VAL A 68 -11.06 17.17 -24.12
C VAL A 68 -9.92 18.05 -23.61
N ASN A 69 -10.18 19.36 -23.60
CA ASN A 69 -9.23 20.40 -23.16
C ASN A 69 -8.74 20.11 -21.74
N LYS A 70 -7.68 19.33 -21.59
CA LYS A 70 -6.95 19.11 -20.33
C LYS A 70 -6.00 20.29 -20.03
N ILE A 71 -6.12 21.37 -20.78
CA ILE A 71 -5.32 22.59 -20.62
C ILE A 71 -5.72 23.24 -19.30
N GLY A 72 -4.72 23.46 -18.43
CA GLY A 72 -4.93 24.19 -17.18
C GLY A 72 -5.33 23.33 -15.98
N VAL A 73 -5.38 21.99 -16.10
CA VAL A 73 -5.56 21.09 -14.95
C VAL A 73 -4.24 20.97 -14.19
N PRO A 74 -4.22 21.28 -12.88
CA PRO A 74 -3.01 21.16 -12.08
C PRO A 74 -2.61 19.70 -11.86
N SER A 75 -1.31 19.43 -11.78
CA SER A 75 -0.70 18.17 -11.36
C SER A 75 -0.30 18.21 -9.87
N MET A 76 0.30 17.15 -9.33
CA MET A 76 0.69 16.99 -7.92
C MET A 76 -0.48 16.74 -6.95
N GLY A 77 -1.61 16.25 -7.41
CA GLY A 77 -2.76 15.91 -6.56
C GLY A 77 -2.46 14.81 -5.52
N GLY A 78 -1.41 14.02 -5.71
CA GLY A 78 -0.94 13.02 -4.76
C GLY A 78 -0.65 13.56 -3.37
N ILE A 79 -0.31 14.84 -3.24
CA ILE A 79 -0.12 15.50 -1.93
C ILE A 79 -1.43 15.48 -1.12
N ILE A 80 -2.58 15.63 -1.78
CA ILE A 80 -3.89 15.57 -1.13
C ILE A 80 -4.07 14.19 -0.49
N ILE A 81 -3.74 13.13 -1.22
CA ILE A 81 -3.86 11.74 -0.73
C ILE A 81 -2.94 11.52 0.46
N ILE A 82 -1.66 11.90 0.34
CA ILE A 82 -0.65 11.68 1.39
C ILE A 82 -1.04 12.41 2.69
N VAL A 83 -1.43 13.67 2.61
CA VAL A 83 -1.83 14.47 3.78
C VAL A 83 -3.08 13.89 4.42
N SER A 84 -4.10 13.56 3.61
CA SER A 84 -5.37 13.01 4.09
C SER A 84 -5.23 11.63 4.69
N LEU A 85 -4.25 10.84 4.25
CA LEU A 85 -3.89 9.54 4.80
C LEU A 85 -3.12 9.67 6.12
N LEU A 86 -2.02 10.44 6.10
CA LEU A 86 -1.08 10.47 7.22
C LEU A 86 -1.65 11.12 8.47
N ILE A 87 -2.46 12.18 8.35
CA ILE A 87 -3.02 12.87 9.51
C ILE A 87 -3.88 11.92 10.37
N PRO A 88 -4.90 11.22 9.84
CA PRO A 88 -5.68 10.27 10.63
C PRO A 88 -4.84 9.11 11.18
N VAL A 89 -3.89 8.59 10.38
CA VAL A 89 -3.01 7.49 10.80
C VAL A 89 -2.15 7.90 12.00
N ILE A 90 -1.54 9.08 11.99
CA ILE A 90 -0.72 9.59 13.10
C ILE A 90 -1.59 9.88 14.33
N LEU A 91 -2.82 10.38 14.15
CA LEU A 91 -3.73 10.68 15.24
C LEU A 91 -4.26 9.42 15.94
N LEU A 92 -4.68 8.41 15.16
CA LEU A 92 -5.45 7.26 15.64
C LEU A 92 -4.62 5.98 15.76
N GLY A 93 -3.51 5.85 15.04
CA GLY A 93 -2.65 4.67 15.05
C GLY A 93 -1.76 4.57 16.28
N ARG A 94 -1.34 3.34 16.58
CA ARG A 94 -0.31 3.03 17.58
C ARG A 94 1.07 3.18 16.93
N LEU A 95 1.66 4.37 17.05
CA LEU A 95 2.94 4.73 16.41
C LEU A 95 4.15 3.89 16.85
N ARG A 96 4.02 3.04 17.88
CA ARG A 96 5.06 2.08 18.28
C ARG A 96 4.99 0.75 17.52
N ASN A 97 3.95 0.55 16.71
CA ASN A 97 3.80 -0.66 15.93
C ASN A 97 4.73 -0.60 14.70
N ILE A 98 5.56 -1.63 14.51
CA ILE A 98 6.57 -1.68 13.44
C ILE A 98 5.92 -1.69 12.05
N TYR A 99 4.78 -2.37 11.90
CA TYR A 99 4.08 -2.44 10.62
C TYR A 99 3.53 -1.07 10.22
N LEU A 100 2.95 -0.33 11.19
CA LEU A 100 2.46 1.02 10.93
C LEU A 100 3.60 1.98 10.59
N ILE A 101 4.73 1.88 11.30
CA ILE A 101 5.94 2.69 11.00
C ILE A 101 6.41 2.43 9.58
N LEU A 102 6.50 1.16 9.17
CA LEU A 102 6.91 0.81 7.80
C LEU A 102 5.98 1.40 6.74
N MET A 103 4.65 1.36 6.98
CA MET A 103 3.67 1.96 6.06
C MET A 103 3.82 3.49 5.99
N ILE A 104 4.02 4.17 7.13
CA ILE A 104 4.26 5.63 7.17
C ILE A 104 5.55 5.98 6.43
N VAL A 105 6.65 5.27 6.71
CA VAL A 105 7.95 5.50 6.05
C VAL A 105 7.84 5.30 4.55
N THR A 106 7.18 4.22 4.11
CA THR A 106 6.94 3.96 2.69
C THR A 106 6.17 5.09 2.02
N THR A 107 5.09 5.55 2.67
CA THR A 107 4.25 6.64 2.16
C THR A 107 5.04 7.93 2.02
N VAL A 108 5.80 8.32 3.03
CA VAL A 108 6.60 9.55 3.02
C VAL A 108 7.75 9.45 2.01
N TRP A 109 8.44 8.32 1.97
CA TRP A 109 9.59 8.12 1.08
C TRP A 109 9.20 8.16 -0.40
N LEU A 110 8.20 7.38 -0.78
CA LEU A 110 7.74 7.35 -2.17
C LEU A 110 7.00 8.63 -2.56
N GLY A 111 6.28 9.24 -1.62
CA GLY A 111 5.69 10.56 -1.79
C GLY A 111 6.72 11.65 -2.04
N PHE A 112 7.84 11.61 -1.33
CA PHE A 112 8.97 12.50 -1.56
C PHE A 112 9.63 12.23 -2.93
N LEU A 113 9.86 10.98 -3.27
CA LEU A 113 10.45 10.58 -4.56
C LEU A 113 9.59 11.04 -5.75
N GLY A 114 8.28 10.76 -5.71
CA GLY A 114 7.35 11.21 -6.73
C GLY A 114 7.17 12.72 -6.75
N GLY A 115 7.14 13.35 -5.56
CA GLY A 115 7.08 14.80 -5.44
C GLY A 115 8.30 15.51 -6.03
N MET A 116 9.49 14.95 -5.89
CA MET A 116 10.70 15.46 -6.57
C MET A 116 10.57 15.34 -8.09
N ASP A 117 10.01 14.24 -8.60
CA ASP A 117 9.78 14.08 -10.03
C ASP A 117 8.81 15.12 -10.58
N ASP A 118 7.66 15.25 -9.96
CA ASP A 118 6.65 16.25 -10.33
C ASP A 118 7.19 17.68 -10.22
N PHE A 119 7.96 17.96 -9.17
CA PHE A 119 8.60 19.27 -8.99
C PHE A 119 9.57 19.59 -10.14
N ILE A 120 10.41 18.64 -10.56
CA ILE A 120 11.35 18.84 -11.67
C ILE A 120 10.59 19.06 -12.99
N LYS A 121 9.53 18.28 -13.24
CA LYS A 121 8.68 18.43 -14.44
C LYS A 121 8.06 19.81 -14.54
N ILE A 122 7.54 20.33 -13.43
CA ILE A 122 6.79 21.58 -13.40
C ILE A 122 7.73 22.78 -13.33
N PHE A 123 8.63 22.84 -12.35
CA PHE A 123 9.43 24.05 -12.09
C PHE A 123 10.66 24.18 -12.98
N ARG A 124 11.23 23.08 -13.46
CA ARG A 124 12.37 23.11 -14.40
C ARG A 124 11.95 22.94 -15.86
N HIS A 125 10.64 22.85 -16.13
CA HIS A 125 10.09 22.63 -17.48
C HIS A 125 10.76 21.46 -18.21
N ASN A 126 11.26 20.47 -17.48
CA ASN A 126 11.89 19.29 -18.03
C ASN A 126 10.86 18.17 -18.15
N LYS A 127 10.35 17.91 -19.36
CA LYS A 127 9.33 16.89 -19.63
C LYS A 127 9.72 15.47 -19.18
N GLU A 128 11.02 15.17 -19.10
CA GLU A 128 11.52 13.86 -18.67
C GLU A 128 11.44 13.66 -17.15
N GLY A 129 11.36 14.75 -16.37
CA GLY A 129 11.35 14.70 -14.91
C GLY A 129 12.65 14.17 -14.31
N LEU A 130 12.54 13.36 -13.27
CA LEU A 130 13.67 12.67 -12.65
C LEU A 130 14.13 11.53 -13.55
N LYS A 131 15.43 11.43 -13.86
CA LYS A 131 15.97 10.32 -14.65
C LYS A 131 15.54 8.99 -14.04
N GLY A 132 15.05 8.05 -14.85
CA GLY A 132 14.51 6.76 -14.42
C GLY A 132 15.40 5.99 -13.43
N LYS A 133 16.74 6.10 -13.59
CA LYS A 133 17.71 5.48 -12.67
C LYS A 133 17.52 5.92 -11.21
N TYR A 134 17.24 7.19 -10.95
CA TYR A 134 17.03 7.70 -9.58
C TYR A 134 15.68 7.24 -9.00
N LYS A 135 14.63 7.10 -9.83
CA LYS A 135 13.36 6.52 -9.41
C LYS A 135 13.56 5.07 -8.95
N ILE A 136 14.26 4.28 -9.79
CA ILE A 136 14.55 2.88 -9.47
C ILE A 136 15.38 2.79 -8.18
N VAL A 137 16.43 3.59 -8.02
CA VAL A 137 17.24 3.60 -6.79
C VAL A 137 16.39 3.94 -5.57
N GLY A 138 15.48 4.90 -5.66
CA GLY A 138 14.55 5.24 -4.58
C GLY A 138 13.60 4.10 -4.22
N GLN A 139 13.09 3.37 -5.20
CA GLN A 139 12.23 2.20 -5.00
C GLN A 139 13.00 1.01 -4.43
N LEU A 140 14.22 0.74 -4.93
CA LEU A 140 15.11 -0.30 -4.41
C LEU A 140 15.46 -0.03 -2.94
N SER A 141 15.74 1.23 -2.58
CA SER A 141 16.10 1.61 -1.20
C SER A 141 14.96 1.36 -0.23
N ILE A 142 13.72 1.73 -0.57
CA ILE A 142 12.58 1.46 0.32
C ILE A 142 12.26 -0.05 0.40
N GLY A 143 12.34 -0.78 -0.71
CA GLY A 143 12.19 -2.22 -0.72
C GLY A 143 13.22 -2.93 0.17
N LEU A 144 14.48 -2.46 0.13
CA LEU A 144 15.54 -2.96 0.99
C LEU A 144 15.27 -2.64 2.47
N ILE A 145 14.87 -1.40 2.80
CA ILE A 145 14.53 -1.00 4.17
C ILE A 145 13.40 -1.88 4.71
N VAL A 146 12.33 -2.08 3.95
CA VAL A 146 11.19 -2.92 4.34
C VAL A 146 11.64 -4.37 4.55
N GLY A 147 12.33 -4.97 3.58
CA GLY A 147 12.79 -6.36 3.67
C GLY A 147 13.74 -6.60 4.84
N LEU A 148 14.71 -5.71 5.05
CA LEU A 148 15.64 -5.81 6.17
C LEU A 148 14.95 -5.59 7.53
N THR A 149 13.99 -4.67 7.61
CA THR A 149 13.24 -4.44 8.86
C THR A 149 12.40 -5.66 9.22
N LEU A 150 11.71 -6.27 8.25
CA LEU A 150 10.93 -7.49 8.48
C LEU A 150 11.83 -8.67 8.88
N TRP A 151 13.05 -8.74 8.34
CA TRP A 151 14.04 -9.73 8.74
C TRP A 151 14.62 -9.45 10.13
N ALA A 152 15.01 -8.22 10.44
CA ALA A 152 15.74 -7.90 11.67
C ALA A 152 14.83 -7.78 12.90
N SER A 153 13.61 -7.26 12.74
CA SER A 153 12.73 -6.97 13.88
C SER A 153 12.26 -8.25 14.60
N PRO A 154 12.40 -8.32 15.95
CA PRO A 154 11.88 -9.41 16.75
C PRO A 154 10.35 -9.40 16.88
N ASP A 155 9.71 -8.25 16.62
CA ASP A 155 8.27 -8.07 16.73
C ASP A 155 7.52 -8.63 15.52
N VAL A 156 8.23 -8.90 14.41
CA VAL A 156 7.67 -9.49 13.20
C VAL A 156 7.60 -11.00 13.36
N LYS A 157 6.39 -11.49 13.66
CA LYS A 157 6.10 -12.90 13.88
C LYS A 157 4.79 -13.26 13.22
N ALA A 158 4.68 -14.48 12.73
CA ALA A 158 3.43 -15.05 12.25
C ALA A 158 3.21 -16.43 12.84
N ASN A 159 1.96 -16.80 13.02
CA ASN A 159 1.59 -18.14 13.46
C ASN A 159 0.89 -18.84 12.30
N LEU A 160 1.43 -19.98 11.91
CA LEU A 160 0.82 -20.89 10.95
C LEU A 160 -0.13 -21.81 11.71
N ASN A 161 -1.33 -21.97 11.19
CA ASN A 161 -2.21 -23.04 11.63
C ASN A 161 -1.57 -24.36 11.20
N ASN A 162 -0.87 -25.02 12.12
CA ASN A 162 -0.43 -26.39 11.90
C ASN A 162 -1.68 -27.27 11.94
N GLU A 163 -1.99 -27.92 10.82
CA GLU A 163 -2.93 -29.04 10.83
C GLU A 163 -2.39 -30.09 11.79
N VAL A 164 -2.88 -30.10 13.02
CA VAL A 164 -2.66 -31.26 13.89
C VAL A 164 -3.49 -32.39 13.31
N SER A 165 -2.83 -33.32 12.64
CA SER A 165 -3.40 -34.55 12.19
C SER A 165 -3.89 -35.35 13.43
N ASN A 166 -5.12 -35.09 13.84
CA ASN A 166 -5.77 -35.93 14.82
C ASN A 166 -6.23 -37.21 14.13
N LYS A 167 -5.60 -38.32 14.51
CA LYS A 167 -6.03 -39.67 14.14
C LYS A 167 -7.43 -40.03 14.68
N ASP A 168 -7.99 -39.21 15.58
CA ASP A 168 -9.31 -39.40 16.17
C ASP A 168 -10.31 -38.33 15.65
N LYS A 169 -11.17 -38.75 14.75
CA LYS A 169 -12.15 -37.97 14.00
C LYS A 169 -13.26 -37.32 14.84
N THR A 170 -13.16 -37.21 16.17
CA THR A 170 -14.31 -36.87 17.02
C THR A 170 -14.27 -35.51 17.72
N ALA A 171 -13.17 -34.78 17.69
CA ALA A 171 -13.13 -33.40 18.20
C ALA A 171 -12.07 -32.59 17.46
N MET A 172 -12.46 -31.49 16.78
CA MET A 172 -11.52 -30.45 16.38
C MET A 172 -11.04 -29.73 17.64
N VAL A 173 -10.09 -30.29 18.33
CA VAL A 173 -9.32 -29.58 19.34
C VAL A 173 -8.23 -28.84 18.60
N ILE A 174 -8.48 -27.56 18.35
CA ILE A 174 -7.47 -26.65 17.85
C ILE A 174 -6.44 -26.49 18.96
N GLN A 175 -5.38 -27.30 18.94
CA GLN A 175 -4.25 -27.07 19.83
C GLN A 175 -3.51 -25.83 19.37
N HIS A 176 -3.65 -24.80 20.18
CA HIS A 176 -2.95 -23.54 20.05
C HIS A 176 -1.45 -23.76 20.30
N ASN A 177 -0.65 -23.84 19.25
CA ASN A 177 0.75 -23.52 19.41
C ASN A 177 0.86 -21.99 19.58
N GLN A 178 0.98 -21.55 20.82
CA GLN A 178 1.02 -20.13 21.21
C GLN A 178 2.32 -19.42 20.84
N THR A 179 3.24 -20.07 20.18
CA THR A 179 4.53 -19.48 19.79
C THR A 179 4.45 -18.97 18.36
N ALA A 180 4.17 -17.67 18.22
CA ALA A 180 4.37 -17.00 16.96
C ALA A 180 5.88 -16.92 16.67
N GLU A 181 6.31 -17.46 15.54
CA GLU A 181 7.70 -17.54 15.12
C GLU A 181 7.95 -16.68 13.88
N LYS A 182 9.21 -16.31 13.64
CA LYS A 182 9.59 -15.73 12.36
C LYS A 182 9.41 -16.73 11.25
N THR A 183 8.62 -16.39 10.25
CA THR A 183 8.35 -17.27 9.12
C THR A 183 8.81 -16.66 7.81
N LEU A 184 9.34 -17.53 6.94
CA LEU A 184 9.64 -17.26 5.53
C LEU A 184 8.51 -17.71 4.61
N LYS A 185 7.37 -18.08 5.19
CA LYS A 185 6.23 -18.61 4.42
C LYS A 185 5.34 -17.47 3.95
N THR A 186 4.94 -17.55 2.71
CA THR A 186 3.93 -16.68 2.11
C THR A 186 2.77 -17.50 1.58
N THR A 187 1.63 -16.88 1.43
CA THR A 187 0.42 -17.56 0.94
C THR A 187 0.40 -17.57 -0.58
N ILE A 188 0.24 -18.78 -1.17
CA ILE A 188 -0.04 -18.94 -2.59
C ILE A 188 -1.54 -19.06 -2.78
N PRO A 189 -2.19 -18.21 -3.62
CA PRO A 189 -3.59 -18.41 -3.95
C PRO A 189 -3.79 -19.71 -4.75
N PHE A 190 -4.94 -20.37 -4.55
CA PHE A 190 -5.41 -21.56 -5.30
C PHE A 190 -4.60 -22.88 -5.14
N VAL A 191 -3.59 -22.94 -4.27
CA VAL A 191 -2.81 -24.15 -4.04
C VAL A 191 -3.21 -24.81 -2.73
N LYS A 192 -3.31 -26.16 -2.73
CA LYS A 192 -3.54 -26.96 -1.51
C LYS A 192 -2.36 -26.73 -0.56
N ASN A 193 -2.63 -26.49 0.72
CA ASN A 193 -1.71 -26.08 1.79
C ASN A 193 -1.29 -24.60 1.77
N HIS A 194 -1.64 -23.82 0.74
CA HIS A 194 -1.56 -22.36 0.66
C HIS A 194 -0.24 -21.68 1.04
N ASN A 195 0.85 -22.40 1.30
CA ASN A 195 2.09 -21.85 1.82
C ASN A 195 3.28 -22.15 0.90
N LEU A 196 3.98 -21.11 0.46
CA LEU A 196 5.30 -21.19 -0.14
C LEU A 196 6.33 -20.82 0.92
N ASP A 197 7.30 -21.68 1.18
CA ASP A 197 8.43 -21.36 2.02
C ASP A 197 9.62 -20.94 1.15
N TYR A 198 10.07 -19.70 1.29
CA TYR A 198 11.23 -19.20 0.55
C TYR A 198 12.50 -20.01 0.85
N SER A 199 12.60 -20.64 2.02
CA SER A 199 13.74 -21.51 2.33
C SER A 199 13.70 -22.83 1.56
N GLU A 200 12.51 -23.34 1.21
CA GLU A 200 12.38 -24.56 0.40
C GLU A 200 12.73 -24.31 -1.07
N VAL A 201 12.42 -23.12 -1.60
CA VAL A 201 12.78 -22.72 -2.98
C VAL A 201 14.29 -22.76 -3.18
N VAL A 202 15.07 -22.40 -2.16
CA VAL A 202 16.55 -22.46 -2.16
C VAL A 202 17.12 -23.69 -1.45
N GLY A 203 16.33 -24.74 -1.34
CA GLY A 203 16.69 -25.97 -0.63
C GLY A 203 17.98 -26.66 -1.10
N PHE A 204 18.40 -26.39 -2.35
CA PHE A 204 19.66 -26.87 -2.92
C PHE A 204 20.90 -26.31 -2.19
N MET A 205 20.78 -25.24 -1.38
CA MET A 205 21.88 -24.65 -0.60
C MET A 205 22.13 -25.38 0.74
N GLY A 206 21.40 -26.44 1.06
CA GLY A 206 21.64 -27.32 2.20
C GLY A 206 21.68 -26.56 3.54
N LYS A 207 22.86 -26.50 4.18
CA LYS A 207 23.04 -25.86 5.51
C LYS A 207 22.68 -24.37 5.55
N TYR A 208 22.78 -23.66 4.42
CA TYR A 208 22.55 -22.22 4.34
C TYR A 208 21.14 -21.86 3.86
N LYS A 209 20.23 -22.84 3.71
CA LYS A 209 18.88 -22.65 3.17
C LYS A 209 18.09 -21.53 3.84
N THR A 210 18.17 -21.38 5.17
CA THR A 210 17.43 -20.35 5.90
C THR A 210 17.98 -18.95 5.62
N ALA A 211 19.31 -18.78 5.61
CA ALA A 211 19.93 -17.49 5.28
C ALA A 211 19.66 -17.11 3.82
N ALA A 212 19.77 -18.07 2.90
CA ALA A 212 19.45 -17.86 1.48
C ALA A 212 17.95 -17.55 1.26
N GLY A 213 17.05 -18.17 2.04
CA GLY A 213 15.63 -17.87 2.03
C GLY A 213 15.33 -16.42 2.42
N TRP A 214 16.01 -15.89 3.44
CA TRP A 214 15.87 -14.48 3.82
C TRP A 214 16.41 -13.53 2.75
N ILE A 215 17.53 -13.86 2.12
CA ILE A 215 18.05 -13.07 0.99
C ILE A 215 17.05 -13.06 -0.16
N LEU A 216 16.49 -14.22 -0.51
CA LEU A 216 15.47 -14.34 -1.54
C LEU A 216 14.22 -13.51 -1.19
N PHE A 217 13.75 -13.56 0.06
CA PHE A 217 12.63 -12.74 0.55
C PHE A 217 12.89 -11.24 0.37
N VAL A 218 14.09 -10.76 0.73
CA VAL A 218 14.46 -9.35 0.54
C VAL A 218 14.48 -8.98 -0.94
N ILE A 219 15.03 -9.83 -1.80
CA ILE A 219 15.03 -9.62 -3.26
C ILE A 219 13.60 -9.56 -3.79
N MET A 220 12.73 -10.49 -3.37
CA MET A 220 11.31 -10.48 -3.75
C MET A 220 10.58 -9.24 -3.25
N THR A 221 10.86 -8.79 -2.03
CA THR A 221 10.32 -7.53 -1.48
C THR A 221 10.69 -6.34 -2.36
N ILE A 222 11.96 -6.21 -2.74
CA ILE A 222 12.44 -5.15 -3.63
C ILE A 222 11.75 -5.23 -4.98
N PHE A 223 11.66 -6.43 -5.56
CA PHE A 223 11.01 -6.64 -6.85
C PHE A 223 9.53 -6.25 -6.82
N VAL A 224 8.78 -6.71 -5.82
CA VAL A 224 7.35 -6.43 -5.66
C VAL A 224 7.09 -4.94 -5.47
N VAL A 225 7.85 -4.26 -4.60
CA VAL A 225 7.72 -2.81 -4.39
C VAL A 225 7.98 -2.04 -5.68
N THR A 226 9.03 -2.40 -6.41
CA THR A 226 9.38 -1.74 -7.68
C THR A 226 8.32 -1.99 -8.75
N ALA A 227 7.88 -3.25 -8.91
CA ALA A 227 6.92 -3.64 -9.93
C ALA A 227 5.55 -2.98 -9.71
N VAL A 228 5.01 -3.04 -8.50
CA VAL A 228 3.67 -2.50 -8.20
C VAL A 228 3.68 -0.97 -8.19
N SER A 229 4.75 -0.34 -7.68
CA SER A 229 4.90 1.12 -7.70
C SER A 229 4.94 1.67 -9.13
N ASN A 230 5.72 1.04 -10.02
CA ASN A 230 5.75 1.43 -11.43
C ASN A 230 4.45 1.06 -12.15
N GLY A 231 3.84 -0.09 -11.84
CA GLY A 231 2.54 -0.49 -12.40
C GLY A 231 1.43 0.51 -12.06
N ALA A 232 1.37 0.98 -10.82
CA ALA A 232 0.43 2.03 -10.41
C ALA A 232 0.69 3.36 -11.14
N ASN A 233 1.95 3.71 -11.34
CA ASN A 233 2.32 4.92 -12.08
C ASN A 233 1.91 4.84 -13.57
N LEU A 234 2.06 3.70 -14.20
CA LEU A 234 1.58 3.49 -15.58
C LEU A 234 0.05 3.50 -15.68
N ASN A 235 -0.65 3.07 -14.61
CA ASN A 235 -2.11 3.06 -14.54
C ASN A 235 -2.71 4.48 -14.32
N ASP A 236 -1.91 5.48 -13.97
CA ASP A 236 -2.34 6.88 -13.82
C ASP A 236 -2.43 7.61 -15.16
N GLY A 237 -2.87 6.91 -16.20
CA GLY A 237 -3.05 7.45 -17.56
C GLY A 237 -4.45 8.02 -17.84
N MET A 238 -5.45 7.62 -17.05
CA MET A 238 -6.86 8.00 -17.20
C MET A 238 -7.43 8.58 -15.90
N ASP A 239 -8.30 9.58 -16.05
CA ASP A 239 -8.94 10.29 -14.94
C ASP A 239 -9.65 9.28 -14.00
N GLY A 240 -9.31 9.29 -12.72
CA GLY A 240 -9.91 8.47 -11.68
C GLY A 240 -9.52 6.98 -11.66
N MET A 241 -8.87 6.45 -12.69
CA MET A 241 -8.62 5.01 -12.82
C MET A 241 -7.67 4.48 -11.74
N CYS A 242 -6.51 5.12 -11.56
CA CYS A 242 -5.54 4.70 -10.56
C CYS A 242 -6.12 4.80 -9.14
N ALA A 243 -6.77 5.91 -8.79
CA ALA A 243 -7.37 6.11 -7.48
C ALA A 243 -8.52 5.13 -7.21
N GLY A 244 -9.41 4.90 -8.20
CA GLY A 244 -10.54 3.99 -8.07
C GLY A 244 -10.12 2.53 -7.88
N ASN A 245 -9.23 2.02 -8.75
CA ASN A 245 -8.72 0.66 -8.65
C ASN A 245 -7.97 0.44 -7.33
N SER A 246 -7.15 1.41 -6.92
CA SER A 246 -6.40 1.34 -5.68
C SER A 246 -7.28 1.37 -4.43
N ALA A 247 -8.42 2.07 -4.48
CA ALA A 247 -9.40 2.03 -3.39
C ALA A 247 -9.98 0.63 -3.21
N VAL A 248 -10.34 -0.05 -4.31
CA VAL A 248 -10.83 -1.45 -4.26
C VAL A 248 -9.76 -2.39 -3.73
N ILE A 249 -8.51 -2.26 -4.20
CA ILE A 249 -7.37 -3.06 -3.70
C ILE A 249 -7.18 -2.79 -2.20
N GLY A 250 -7.27 -1.52 -1.78
CA GLY A 250 -7.17 -1.12 -0.37
C GLY A 250 -8.23 -1.78 0.50
N VAL A 251 -9.47 -1.91 0.02
CA VAL A 251 -10.55 -2.65 0.73
C VAL A 251 -10.15 -4.10 0.94
N VAL A 252 -9.69 -4.78 -0.10
CA VAL A 252 -9.29 -6.19 -0.01
C VAL A 252 -8.13 -6.37 0.97
N LEU A 253 -7.09 -5.54 0.87
CA LEU A 253 -5.93 -5.61 1.78
C LEU A 253 -6.34 -5.25 3.23
N GLY A 254 -7.25 -4.30 3.42
CA GLY A 254 -7.81 -3.96 4.73
C GLY A 254 -8.57 -5.11 5.37
N ILE A 255 -9.40 -5.82 4.60
CA ILE A 255 -10.11 -7.04 5.06
C ILE A 255 -9.10 -8.14 5.40
N LEU A 256 -8.12 -8.39 4.54
CA LEU A 256 -7.09 -9.41 4.79
C LEU A 256 -6.26 -9.08 6.03
N ALA A 257 -5.89 -7.81 6.25
CA ALA A 257 -5.21 -7.36 7.44
C ALA A 257 -6.07 -7.58 8.71
N TYR A 258 -7.37 -7.27 8.62
CA TYR A 258 -8.31 -7.50 9.72
C TYR A 258 -8.43 -8.99 10.08
N VAL A 259 -8.61 -9.84 9.08
CA VAL A 259 -8.71 -11.29 9.29
C VAL A 259 -7.41 -11.86 9.85
N SER A 260 -6.25 -11.44 9.31
CA SER A 260 -4.92 -11.88 9.78
C SER A 260 -4.60 -11.39 11.20
N SER A 261 -5.24 -10.31 11.68
CA SER A 261 -5.05 -9.78 13.03
C SER A 261 -5.85 -10.51 14.10
N HIS A 262 -6.86 -11.28 13.72
CA HIS A 262 -7.74 -11.97 14.65
C HIS A 262 -7.55 -13.47 14.57
N TYR A 263 -7.06 -14.06 15.67
CA TYR A 263 -6.76 -15.49 15.74
C TYR A 263 -7.94 -16.39 15.28
N ARG A 264 -9.17 -16.11 15.75
CA ARG A 264 -10.35 -16.92 15.40
C ARG A 264 -10.67 -16.89 13.91
N TYR A 265 -10.60 -15.71 13.29
CA TYR A 265 -10.87 -15.56 11.86
C TYR A 265 -9.74 -16.15 11.02
N ALA A 266 -8.50 -15.94 11.43
CA ALA A 266 -7.33 -16.53 10.77
C ALA A 266 -7.39 -18.06 10.78
N ALA A 267 -7.74 -18.66 11.93
CA ALA A 267 -7.91 -20.09 12.06
C ALA A 267 -9.08 -20.63 11.21
N TYR A 268 -10.23 -19.94 11.22
CA TYR A 268 -11.41 -20.38 10.45
C TYR A 268 -11.16 -20.35 8.93
N LEU A 269 -10.50 -19.32 8.44
CA LEU A 269 -10.20 -19.14 7.02
C LEU A 269 -8.88 -19.78 6.59
N ASN A 270 -8.20 -20.47 7.50
CA ASN A 270 -6.88 -21.07 7.28
C ASN A 270 -5.86 -20.07 6.70
N ILE A 271 -5.83 -18.86 7.29
CA ILE A 271 -4.93 -17.77 6.92
C ILE A 271 -3.90 -17.62 8.05
N MET A 272 -2.73 -17.13 7.70
CA MET A 272 -1.68 -16.80 8.65
C MET A 272 -2.14 -15.77 9.68
N PHE A 273 -2.01 -16.06 10.98
CA PHE A 273 -2.23 -15.10 12.04
C PHE A 273 -0.98 -14.25 12.27
N ILE A 274 -1.10 -12.95 12.18
CA ILE A 274 0.00 -11.98 12.30
C ILE A 274 -0.33 -11.03 13.45
N PRO A 275 0.27 -11.26 14.63
CA PRO A 275 0.07 -10.36 15.77
C PRO A 275 0.53 -8.94 15.45
N GLY A 276 -0.27 -7.94 15.82
CA GLY A 276 0.06 -6.54 15.57
C GLY A 276 -0.34 -6.01 14.18
N SER A 277 -0.81 -6.86 13.25
CA SER A 277 -1.31 -6.40 11.94
C SER A 277 -2.62 -5.60 12.03
N GLU A 278 -3.22 -5.51 13.19
CA GLU A 278 -4.43 -4.73 13.47
C GLU A 278 -4.29 -3.24 13.12
N GLU A 279 -3.12 -2.66 13.28
CA GLU A 279 -2.89 -1.25 12.96
C GLU A 279 -2.87 -0.99 11.45
N LEU A 280 -2.62 -2.02 10.64
CA LEU A 280 -2.76 -1.92 9.18
C LEU A 280 -4.22 -1.70 8.76
N VAL A 281 -5.19 -2.21 9.52
CA VAL A 281 -6.61 -1.98 9.26
C VAL A 281 -6.92 -0.49 9.33
N ILE A 282 -6.39 0.20 10.34
CA ILE A 282 -6.57 1.66 10.50
C ILE A 282 -5.91 2.40 9.34
N PHE A 283 -4.72 1.96 8.94
CA PHE A 283 -4.01 2.54 7.81
C PHE A 283 -4.79 2.37 6.49
N PHE A 284 -5.24 1.15 6.18
CA PHE A 284 -5.99 0.90 4.94
C PHE A 284 -7.36 1.60 4.92
N MET A 285 -8.05 1.70 6.06
CA MET A 285 -9.29 2.45 6.14
C MET A 285 -9.07 3.95 5.90
N ALA A 286 -8.00 4.54 6.46
CA ALA A 286 -7.60 5.91 6.16
C ALA A 286 -7.21 6.06 4.67
N PHE A 287 -6.50 5.08 4.09
CA PHE A 287 -6.13 5.06 2.68
C PHE A 287 -7.36 5.06 1.76
N ILE A 288 -8.35 4.22 2.04
CA ILE A 288 -9.61 4.17 1.30
C ILE A 288 -10.34 5.52 1.40
N GLY A 289 -10.45 6.09 2.62
CA GLY A 289 -11.07 7.39 2.82
C GLY A 289 -10.39 8.52 2.06
N ALA A 290 -9.05 8.54 2.05
CA ALA A 290 -8.25 9.51 1.31
C ALA A 290 -8.45 9.38 -0.20
N LEU A 291 -8.49 8.14 -0.73
CA LEU A 291 -8.70 7.89 -2.16
C LEU A 291 -10.11 8.23 -2.61
N ILE A 292 -11.14 7.90 -1.84
CA ILE A 292 -12.53 8.25 -2.16
C ILE A 292 -12.69 9.76 -2.17
N GLY A 293 -12.13 10.47 -1.17
CA GLY A 293 -12.17 11.93 -1.13
C GLY A 293 -11.39 12.58 -2.28
N PHE A 294 -10.24 12.02 -2.67
CA PHE A 294 -9.47 12.47 -3.82
C PHE A 294 -10.20 12.20 -5.15
N LEU A 295 -10.87 11.07 -5.27
CA LEU A 295 -11.61 10.67 -6.48
C LEU A 295 -12.71 11.68 -6.83
N TRP A 296 -13.26 12.40 -5.85
CA TRP A 296 -14.20 13.50 -6.07
C TRP A 296 -13.67 14.58 -7.00
N TYR A 297 -12.35 14.83 -6.94
CA TYR A 297 -11.68 15.83 -7.78
C TYR A 297 -11.00 15.25 -9.02
N ASN A 298 -10.66 13.95 -8.96
CA ASN A 298 -9.93 13.27 -10.03
C ASN A 298 -10.83 12.48 -10.98
N ALA A 299 -12.14 12.28 -10.66
CA ALA A 299 -13.10 11.67 -11.57
C ALA A 299 -13.31 12.55 -12.81
N TYR A 300 -13.60 11.89 -13.94
CA TYR A 300 -13.78 12.57 -15.21
C TYR A 300 -14.98 13.55 -15.19
N PRO A 301 -14.79 14.84 -15.65
CA PRO A 301 -13.53 15.47 -16.06
C PRO A 301 -12.69 15.90 -14.86
N ALA A 302 -11.42 15.47 -14.81
CA ALA A 302 -10.57 15.70 -13.66
C ALA A 302 -10.26 17.19 -13.42
N GLN A 303 -10.36 17.61 -12.17
CA GLN A 303 -9.99 18.94 -11.71
C GLN A 303 -8.53 19.04 -11.27
N VAL A 304 -7.89 17.89 -11.00
CA VAL A 304 -6.50 17.75 -10.60
C VAL A 304 -6.00 16.37 -11.02
N PHE A 305 -4.77 16.31 -11.54
CA PHE A 305 -4.08 15.04 -11.81
C PHE A 305 -3.29 14.58 -10.59
N MET A 306 -3.23 13.26 -10.40
CA MET A 306 -2.55 12.65 -9.27
C MET A 306 -1.04 12.93 -9.32
N GLY A 307 -0.42 12.72 -10.46
CA GLY A 307 1.02 12.82 -10.69
C GLY A 307 1.81 11.66 -10.07
N ASP A 308 3.12 11.68 -10.32
CA ASP A 308 4.04 10.66 -9.81
C ASP A 308 4.09 10.64 -8.27
N THR A 309 3.82 11.80 -7.64
CA THR A 309 3.68 11.92 -6.16
C THR A 309 2.64 10.96 -5.60
N GLY A 310 1.49 10.84 -6.25
CA GLY A 310 0.40 9.98 -5.78
C GLY A 310 0.55 8.54 -6.24
N SER A 311 0.79 8.32 -7.52
CA SER A 311 0.78 7.01 -8.14
C SER A 311 1.91 6.10 -7.62
N LEU A 312 3.15 6.61 -7.49
CA LEU A 312 4.25 5.84 -6.90
C LEU A 312 3.97 5.48 -5.43
N THR A 313 3.42 6.44 -4.67
CA THR A 313 3.07 6.23 -3.27
C THR A 313 2.00 5.17 -3.09
N ILE A 314 0.93 5.24 -3.87
CA ILE A 314 -0.18 4.26 -3.85
C ILE A 314 0.34 2.86 -4.15
N GLY A 315 1.13 2.71 -5.22
CA GLY A 315 1.70 1.41 -5.58
C GLY A 315 2.61 0.85 -4.48
N GLY A 316 3.42 1.70 -3.84
CA GLY A 316 4.25 1.29 -2.71
C GLY A 316 3.45 0.90 -1.47
N ILE A 317 2.38 1.62 -1.14
CA ILE A 317 1.46 1.28 -0.05
C ILE A 317 0.85 -0.10 -0.27
N ILE A 318 0.35 -0.36 -1.47
CA ILE A 318 -0.25 -1.66 -1.84
C ILE A 318 0.79 -2.78 -1.73
N ALA A 319 2.00 -2.57 -2.28
CA ALA A 319 3.07 -3.55 -2.26
C ALA A 319 3.51 -3.89 -0.84
N VAL A 320 3.89 -2.88 -0.05
CA VAL A 320 4.39 -3.08 1.31
C VAL A 320 3.31 -3.64 2.23
N GLY A 321 2.06 -3.17 2.09
CA GLY A 321 0.94 -3.71 2.83
C GLY A 321 0.73 -5.21 2.57
N ALA A 322 0.76 -5.65 1.31
CA ALA A 322 0.64 -7.05 0.95
C ALA A 322 1.81 -7.91 1.47
N ILE A 323 3.05 -7.37 1.42
CA ILE A 323 4.23 -8.05 1.96
C ILE A 323 4.12 -8.23 3.48
N ILE A 324 3.70 -7.21 4.22
CA ILE A 324 3.55 -7.31 5.69
C ILE A 324 2.54 -8.39 6.09
N ILE A 325 1.46 -8.55 5.33
CA ILE A 325 0.46 -9.59 5.61
C ILE A 325 0.77 -10.93 4.92
N HIS A 326 1.97 -11.09 4.35
CA HIS A 326 2.41 -12.27 3.61
C HIS A 326 1.44 -12.70 2.49
N LYS A 327 0.98 -11.71 1.70
CA LYS A 327 0.06 -11.88 0.56
C LYS A 327 0.62 -11.31 -0.75
N GLU A 328 1.94 -11.17 -0.85
CA GLU A 328 2.60 -10.59 -2.03
C GLU A 328 2.31 -11.38 -3.31
N LEU A 329 2.13 -12.70 -3.22
CA LEU A 329 1.78 -13.54 -4.38
C LEU A 329 0.32 -13.39 -4.85
N LEU A 330 -0.52 -12.70 -4.07
CA LEU A 330 -1.88 -12.32 -4.47
C LEU A 330 -1.89 -11.03 -5.32
N LEU A 331 -0.84 -10.22 -5.26
CA LEU A 331 -0.76 -8.94 -5.97
C LEU A 331 -0.93 -9.04 -7.49
N PRO A 332 -0.39 -10.05 -8.21
CA PRO A 332 -0.65 -10.20 -9.63
C PRO A 332 -2.14 -10.26 -9.98
N ILE A 333 -2.97 -10.81 -9.10
CA ILE A 333 -4.42 -10.87 -9.27
C ILE A 333 -5.06 -9.54 -8.88
N LEU A 334 -4.73 -9.00 -7.70
CA LEU A 334 -5.29 -7.74 -7.19
C LEU A 334 -4.92 -6.56 -8.07
N CYS A 335 -3.66 -6.51 -8.53
CA CYS A 335 -3.13 -5.47 -9.41
C CYS A 335 -3.20 -5.87 -10.89
N GLY A 336 -4.03 -6.86 -11.26
CA GLY A 336 -4.15 -7.34 -12.64
C GLY A 336 -4.42 -6.23 -13.64
N ILE A 337 -5.22 -5.23 -13.28
CA ILE A 337 -5.50 -4.06 -14.12
C ILE A 337 -4.22 -3.25 -14.36
N PHE A 338 -3.36 -3.06 -13.36
CA PHE A 338 -2.08 -2.36 -13.51
C PHE A 338 -1.17 -3.09 -14.50
N PHE A 339 -1.14 -4.43 -14.44
CA PHE A 339 -0.34 -5.23 -15.37
C PHE A 339 -0.89 -5.19 -16.80
N VAL A 340 -2.20 -5.32 -16.98
CA VAL A 340 -2.84 -5.29 -18.31
C VAL A 340 -2.60 -3.93 -18.98
N GLU A 341 -2.76 -2.82 -18.26
CA GLU A 341 -2.49 -1.49 -18.82
C GLU A 341 -1.00 -1.28 -19.13
N SER A 342 -0.10 -1.83 -18.29
CA SER A 342 1.34 -1.78 -18.56
C SER A 342 1.70 -2.52 -19.86
N LEU A 343 1.16 -3.72 -20.06
CA LEU A 343 1.37 -4.50 -21.29
C LEU A 343 0.80 -3.79 -22.52
N ARG A 344 -0.40 -3.20 -22.40
CA ARG A 344 -1.02 -2.46 -23.50
C ARG A 344 -0.25 -1.21 -23.88
N SER A 345 0.40 -0.54 -22.93
CA SER A 345 1.23 0.64 -23.19
C SER A 345 2.50 0.28 -23.97
N GLU A 346 3.12 -0.86 -23.66
CA GLU A 346 4.27 -1.39 -24.37
C GLU A 346 3.92 -1.80 -25.83
N GLU A 347 2.78 -2.47 -26.03
CA GLU A 347 2.30 -2.85 -27.37
C GLU A 347 2.13 -1.63 -28.29
N ARG A 348 1.63 -0.51 -27.76
CA ARG A 348 1.54 0.76 -28.50
C ARG A 348 2.90 1.38 -28.84
N ARG A 349 3.90 1.19 -28.00
CA ARG A 349 5.27 1.64 -28.28
C ARG A 349 5.91 0.83 -29.41
N VAL A 350 5.88 -0.49 -29.29
CA VAL A 350 6.43 -1.41 -30.31
C VAL A 350 5.72 -1.22 -31.65
N GLY A 351 4.41 -1.07 -31.68
CA GLY A 351 3.64 -0.83 -32.90
C GLY A 351 3.92 0.51 -33.58
N LYS A 352 4.52 1.50 -32.88
CA LYS A 352 4.97 2.78 -33.48
C LYS A 352 6.39 2.70 -34.03
N GLU A 353 7.25 1.88 -33.46
CA GLU A 353 8.62 1.65 -33.97
C GLU A 353 8.65 0.76 -35.19
N CYS A 354 7.59 -0.02 -35.43
CA CYS A 354 7.45 -0.88 -36.64
C CYS A 354 6.69 -0.21 -37.80
N ARG A 355 6.34 1.07 -37.71
CA ARG A 355 5.79 1.89 -38.80
C ARG A 355 6.72 3.05 -39.13
#